data_92d211b92aac8e10f765188d71854df9
#
_entry.id   92d211b92aac8e10f765188d71854df9
#
_cell.length_a   1.000
_cell.length_b   1.000
_cell.length_c   1.000
_cell.angle_alpha   90.00
_cell.angle_beta   90.00
_cell.angle_gamma   90.00
#
_symmetry.space_group_name_H-M   'P 1'
#
loop_
_entity.id
_entity.type
_entity.pdbx_description
1 polymer ?
#
loop_
_entity_poly.entity_id
_entity_poly.type
_entity_poly.pdbx_seq_one_letter_code
_entity_poly.pdbx_strand_id
1 'polypeptide(L)'
;MKAVVLRDITNSDDIVLEEIEMPKARKGWVLAKILAFGMNHSELVLRVNEIRADYISKPVVPGIECVGIVEESLDEGFEKGDLVCSLMGGLGRDFNGSYEEYAVLPVQKLFHICSNLDAAHLAAIPETFFTAWGSLFECLNLQPSDTLLVRGATSALGYAAMQIATALGCKVYGTTHKKEKMHLITDLGCNAVFDPENKLPDGFYANKILELIGPKTIRNSLSHLFHGGIVCNTGILGGEYYLNGFDPIKEIPNGCYLTGFFSNFPTQETIDSIFAFIGQHNISPFIGASFRFSDIKQAIKAQEKGVDGKIVVVMD
;
A
#
# COMPACT_ATOMS: atom_id res chain seq x y z
N MET A 1 5.89 -26.84 -4.64
CA MET A 1 4.87 -25.81 -4.38
C MET A 1 4.75 -24.87 -5.56
N LYS A 2 3.58 -24.22 -5.75
CA LYS A 2 3.35 -23.30 -6.86
C LYS A 2 3.86 -21.89 -6.52
N ALA A 3 4.43 -21.20 -7.52
CA ALA A 3 4.89 -19.83 -7.41
C ALA A 3 4.87 -19.11 -8.77
N VAL A 4 4.83 -17.79 -8.76
CA VAL A 4 5.19 -16.95 -9.90
C VAL A 4 6.67 -16.61 -9.81
N VAL A 5 7.46 -16.93 -10.84
CA VAL A 5 8.91 -16.69 -10.82
C VAL A 5 9.32 -15.74 -11.94
N LEU A 6 9.90 -14.62 -11.56
CA LEU A 6 10.43 -13.64 -12.50
C LEU A 6 11.95 -13.83 -12.71
N ARG A 7 12.36 -13.85 -13.97
CA ARG A 7 13.77 -13.97 -14.39
C ARG A 7 14.23 -12.79 -15.22
N ASP A 8 13.29 -12.16 -15.93
CA ASP A 8 13.46 -10.95 -16.76
C ASP A 8 12.10 -10.26 -16.90
N ILE A 9 12.04 -9.17 -17.65
CA ILE A 9 10.78 -8.48 -18.02
C ILE A 9 9.79 -9.53 -18.55
N THR A 10 8.62 -9.56 -17.95
CA THR A 10 7.59 -10.57 -18.22
C THR A 10 6.27 -9.88 -18.50
N ASN A 11 5.63 -10.13 -19.63
CA ASN A 11 4.29 -9.60 -19.91
C ASN A 11 3.24 -10.36 -19.09
N SER A 12 2.10 -9.72 -18.85
CA SER A 12 1.00 -10.36 -18.11
C SER A 12 0.48 -11.64 -18.82
N ASP A 13 0.60 -11.71 -20.13
CA ASP A 13 0.22 -12.90 -20.89
C ASP A 13 1.18 -14.09 -20.72
N ASP A 14 2.41 -13.83 -20.30
CA ASP A 14 3.46 -14.86 -20.13
C ASP A 14 3.55 -15.34 -18.67
N ILE A 15 2.76 -14.79 -17.77
CA ILE A 15 2.70 -15.23 -16.37
C ILE A 15 2.12 -16.63 -16.28
N VAL A 16 2.86 -17.49 -15.59
CA VAL A 16 2.46 -18.87 -15.28
C VAL A 16 2.80 -19.19 -13.83
N LEU A 17 2.05 -20.11 -13.24
CA LEU A 17 2.42 -20.76 -11.98
C LEU A 17 3.40 -21.89 -12.28
N GLU A 18 4.60 -21.80 -11.71
CA GLU A 18 5.64 -22.82 -11.81
C GLU A 18 5.65 -23.68 -10.54
N GLU A 19 6.00 -24.95 -10.69
CA GLU A 19 6.35 -25.81 -9.56
C GLU A 19 7.80 -25.55 -9.16
N ILE A 20 8.01 -25.12 -7.93
CA ILE A 20 9.35 -24.90 -7.35
C ILE A 20 9.56 -25.76 -6.10
N GLU A 21 10.79 -25.92 -5.67
CA GLU A 21 11.11 -26.64 -4.44
C GLU A 21 10.49 -25.92 -3.23
N MET A 22 9.99 -26.71 -2.28
CA MET A 22 9.49 -26.21 -1.00
C MET A 22 10.64 -25.61 -0.19
N PRO A 23 10.60 -24.33 0.20
CA PRO A 23 11.66 -23.76 1.01
C PRO A 23 11.62 -24.31 2.45
N LYS A 24 12.73 -24.16 3.18
CA LYS A 24 12.85 -24.66 4.55
C LYS A 24 13.15 -23.51 5.50
N ALA A 25 12.57 -23.58 6.70
CA ALA A 25 12.93 -22.68 7.78
C ALA A 25 14.44 -22.80 8.09
N ARG A 26 15.04 -21.71 8.50
CA ARG A 26 16.42 -21.64 8.97
C ARG A 26 16.53 -20.58 10.06
N LYS A 27 17.58 -20.62 10.84
CA LYS A 27 17.78 -19.62 11.91
C LYS A 27 17.73 -18.19 11.35
N GLY A 28 16.92 -17.34 11.94
CA GLY A 28 16.62 -15.97 11.49
C GLY A 28 15.54 -15.89 10.41
N TRP A 29 14.95 -17.03 9.99
CA TRP A 29 13.96 -17.10 8.92
C TRP A 29 12.86 -18.13 9.24
N VAL A 30 11.62 -17.70 9.17
CA VAL A 30 10.41 -18.50 9.45
C VAL A 30 9.78 -18.94 8.15
N LEU A 31 9.38 -20.21 8.07
CA LEU A 31 8.52 -20.71 7.00
C LEU A 31 7.07 -20.41 7.33
N ALA A 32 6.42 -19.62 6.50
CA ALA A 32 5.00 -19.30 6.60
C ALA A 32 4.22 -19.87 5.42
N LYS A 33 3.08 -20.50 5.70
CA LYS A 33 2.07 -20.81 4.69
C LYS A 33 1.29 -19.54 4.39
N ILE A 34 1.33 -19.08 3.14
CA ILE A 34 0.60 -17.90 2.73
C ILE A 34 -0.90 -18.18 2.70
N LEU A 35 -1.71 -17.32 3.30
CA LEU A 35 -3.17 -17.34 3.22
C LEU A 35 -3.67 -16.44 2.10
N ALA A 36 -3.10 -15.24 2.00
CA ALA A 36 -3.45 -14.26 1.00
C ALA A 36 -2.39 -13.16 0.94
N PHE A 37 -2.40 -12.38 -0.13
CA PHE A 37 -1.55 -11.20 -0.28
C PHE A 37 -2.27 -10.08 -1.04
N GLY A 38 -1.89 -8.84 -0.76
CA GLY A 38 -2.30 -7.67 -1.52
C GLY A 38 -1.38 -7.43 -2.71
N MET A 39 -1.92 -6.89 -3.80
CA MET A 39 -1.12 -6.46 -4.95
C MET A 39 -0.90 -4.95 -4.90
N ASN A 40 0.30 -4.51 -5.27
CA ASN A 40 0.72 -3.12 -5.24
C ASN A 40 1.31 -2.69 -6.60
N HIS A 41 1.30 -1.41 -6.89
CA HIS A 41 1.94 -0.87 -8.10
C HIS A 41 3.44 -1.24 -8.20
N SER A 42 4.05 -1.49 -7.05
CA SER A 42 5.43 -1.91 -6.90
C SER A 42 5.76 -3.19 -7.68
N GLU A 43 4.88 -4.21 -7.65
CA GLU A 43 5.11 -5.47 -8.39
C GLU A 43 4.93 -5.29 -9.90
N LEU A 44 4.05 -4.36 -10.32
CA LEU A 44 3.97 -4.00 -11.74
C LEU A 44 5.29 -3.37 -12.22
N VAL A 45 5.85 -2.41 -11.46
CA VAL A 45 7.14 -1.78 -11.79
C VAL A 45 8.26 -2.82 -11.80
N LEU A 46 8.30 -3.71 -10.80
CA LEU A 46 9.28 -4.81 -10.76
C LEU A 46 9.22 -5.63 -12.05
N ARG A 47 8.05 -6.12 -12.41
CA ARG A 47 7.85 -7.04 -13.53
C ARG A 47 8.18 -6.43 -14.89
N VAL A 48 7.83 -5.16 -15.13
CA VAL A 48 7.98 -4.53 -16.45
C VAL A 48 9.29 -3.76 -16.65
N ASN A 49 10.03 -3.48 -15.58
CA ASN A 49 11.21 -2.62 -15.65
C ASN A 49 12.31 -3.01 -14.64
N GLU A 50 12.01 -2.93 -13.34
CA GLU A 50 12.98 -3.00 -12.24
C GLU A 50 13.69 -4.36 -12.13
N ILE A 51 13.09 -5.45 -12.63
CA ILE A 51 13.66 -6.79 -12.61
C ILE A 51 15.08 -6.86 -13.23
N ARG A 52 15.43 -5.93 -14.11
CA ARG A 52 16.76 -5.85 -14.72
C ARG A 52 17.81 -5.13 -13.87
N ALA A 53 17.39 -4.47 -12.80
CA ALA A 53 18.33 -3.79 -11.91
C ALA A 53 19.27 -4.78 -11.22
N ASP A 54 20.50 -4.34 -10.96
CA ASP A 54 21.55 -5.19 -10.37
C ASP A 54 21.28 -5.54 -8.90
N TYR A 55 20.46 -4.73 -8.21
CA TYR A 55 20.08 -4.98 -6.82
C TYR A 55 18.94 -6.02 -6.67
N ILE A 56 18.33 -6.48 -7.76
CA ILE A 56 17.31 -7.53 -7.70
C ILE A 56 17.95 -8.90 -7.70
N SER A 57 17.65 -9.71 -6.68
CA SER A 57 18.08 -11.11 -6.59
C SER A 57 17.25 -11.98 -7.55
N LYS A 58 17.85 -12.42 -8.66
CA LYS A 58 17.19 -13.21 -9.70
C LYS A 58 17.62 -14.70 -9.67
N PRO A 59 16.72 -15.66 -9.93
CA PRO A 59 15.28 -15.51 -10.10
C PRO A 59 14.58 -15.09 -8.80
N VAL A 60 13.45 -14.37 -8.89
CA VAL A 60 12.72 -13.88 -7.70
C VAL A 60 11.21 -14.15 -7.83
N VAL A 61 10.59 -14.51 -6.73
CA VAL A 61 9.13 -14.49 -6.58
C VAL A 61 8.74 -13.07 -6.18
N PRO A 62 7.84 -12.40 -6.92
CA PRO A 62 7.39 -11.04 -6.55
C PRO A 62 6.46 -11.04 -5.35
N GLY A 63 6.05 -9.83 -4.92
CA GLY A 63 5.11 -9.59 -3.84
C GLY A 63 5.79 -8.98 -2.62
N ILE A 64 5.29 -7.80 -2.21
CA ILE A 64 5.90 -7.00 -1.12
C ILE A 64 5.13 -7.09 0.20
N GLU A 65 4.04 -7.85 0.23
CA GLU A 65 3.25 -8.08 1.46
C GLU A 65 2.54 -9.43 1.41
N CYS A 66 2.27 -9.99 2.59
CA CYS A 66 1.41 -11.16 2.76
C CYS A 66 0.83 -11.24 4.15
N VAL A 67 -0.19 -12.10 4.28
CA VAL A 67 -0.65 -12.68 5.55
C VAL A 67 -0.54 -14.19 5.46
N GLY A 68 -0.19 -14.83 6.54
CA GLY A 68 0.05 -16.27 6.56
C GLY A 68 0.00 -16.87 7.95
N ILE A 69 0.19 -18.17 7.99
CA ILE A 69 0.33 -18.95 9.22
C ILE A 69 1.75 -19.51 9.30
N VAL A 70 2.39 -19.37 10.44
CA VAL A 70 3.70 -19.98 10.68
C VAL A 70 3.58 -21.50 10.56
N GLU A 71 4.33 -22.09 9.65
CA GLU A 71 4.42 -23.54 9.44
C GLU A 71 5.59 -24.15 10.20
N GLU A 72 6.76 -23.47 10.18
CA GLU A 72 7.96 -23.91 10.86
C GLU A 72 8.83 -22.70 11.24
N SER A 73 9.35 -22.68 12.48
CA SER A 73 10.33 -21.73 12.97
C SER A 73 11.42 -22.45 13.75
N LEU A 74 12.67 -21.97 13.60
CA LEU A 74 13.82 -22.36 14.45
C LEU A 74 14.22 -21.25 15.41
N ASP A 75 13.48 -20.15 15.42
CA ASP A 75 13.72 -18.98 16.26
C ASP A 75 12.65 -18.84 17.32
N GLU A 76 13.04 -18.35 18.50
CA GLU A 76 12.12 -18.00 19.57
C GLU A 76 11.21 -16.85 19.14
N GLY A 77 9.97 -16.84 19.59
CA GLY A 77 9.00 -15.79 19.34
C GLY A 77 8.02 -16.08 18.19
N PHE A 78 8.21 -17.16 17.41
CA PHE A 78 7.24 -17.62 16.41
C PHE A 78 7.00 -19.11 16.56
N GLU A 79 5.72 -19.49 16.74
CA GLU A 79 5.31 -20.87 16.88
C GLU A 79 4.41 -21.30 15.72
N LYS A 80 4.43 -22.60 15.41
CA LYS A 80 3.52 -23.16 14.38
C LYS A 80 2.06 -22.86 14.74
N GLY A 81 1.36 -22.23 13.79
CA GLY A 81 -0.02 -21.81 13.95
C GLY A 81 -0.21 -20.32 14.20
N ASP A 82 0.87 -19.57 14.47
CA ASP A 82 0.78 -18.12 14.65
C ASP A 82 0.30 -17.45 13.37
N LEU A 83 -0.67 -16.54 13.51
CA LEU A 83 -1.12 -15.68 12.42
C LEU A 83 -0.17 -14.49 12.31
N VAL A 84 0.39 -14.31 11.11
CA VAL A 84 1.44 -13.32 10.87
C VAL A 84 1.21 -12.54 9.59
N CYS A 85 1.82 -11.36 9.51
CA CYS A 85 1.99 -10.63 8.27
C CYS A 85 3.46 -10.25 8.03
N SER A 86 3.79 -10.03 6.78
CA SER A 86 5.08 -9.46 6.36
C SER A 86 4.85 -8.41 5.30
N LEU A 87 5.65 -7.34 5.33
CA LEU A 87 5.58 -6.28 4.33
C LEU A 87 6.94 -5.59 4.15
N MET A 88 7.21 -5.19 2.92
CA MET A 88 8.39 -4.41 2.55
C MET A 88 9.74 -5.05 2.94
N GLY A 89 10.76 -4.26 3.22
CA GLY A 89 12.05 -4.71 3.75
C GLY A 89 12.84 -5.67 2.87
N GLY A 90 12.69 -5.61 1.54
CA GLY A 90 13.37 -6.48 0.58
C GLY A 90 12.53 -7.65 0.07
N LEU A 91 11.30 -7.84 0.59
CA LEU A 91 10.36 -8.87 0.15
C LEU A 91 10.05 -8.70 -1.34
N GLY A 92 10.23 -9.76 -2.13
CA GLY A 92 10.04 -9.75 -3.58
C GLY A 92 11.14 -9.04 -4.36
N ARG A 93 12.31 -8.74 -3.73
CA ARG A 93 13.46 -8.09 -4.36
C ARG A 93 14.78 -8.70 -3.91
N ASP A 94 15.12 -8.59 -2.64
CA ASP A 94 16.35 -9.15 -2.06
C ASP A 94 16.21 -10.65 -1.82
N PHE A 95 14.97 -11.10 -1.59
CA PHE A 95 14.55 -12.48 -1.39
C PHE A 95 13.13 -12.67 -1.93
N ASN A 96 12.68 -13.93 -2.05
CA ASN A 96 11.36 -14.25 -2.56
C ASN A 96 10.24 -13.55 -1.80
N GLY A 97 9.24 -13.09 -2.56
CA GLY A 97 8.05 -12.42 -2.08
C GLY A 97 6.87 -13.35 -1.85
N SER A 98 5.68 -12.78 -1.91
CA SER A 98 4.44 -13.47 -1.49
C SER A 98 3.70 -14.23 -2.59
N TYR A 99 4.12 -14.13 -3.86
CA TYR A 99 3.39 -14.82 -4.94
C TYR A 99 3.78 -16.30 -5.04
N GLU A 100 3.71 -16.98 -3.89
CA GLU A 100 3.99 -18.40 -3.71
C GLU A 100 3.15 -18.99 -2.58
N GLU A 101 2.99 -20.32 -2.52
CA GLU A 101 2.15 -20.98 -1.50
C GLU A 101 2.79 -20.93 -0.11
N TYR A 102 4.12 -20.97 -0.03
CA TYR A 102 4.89 -20.88 1.23
C TYR A 102 6.09 -19.96 1.01
N ALA A 103 6.30 -19.04 1.91
CA ALA A 103 7.42 -18.11 1.89
C ALA A 103 8.33 -18.32 3.11
N VAL A 104 9.64 -18.16 2.91
CA VAL A 104 10.60 -18.06 4.01
C VAL A 104 10.90 -16.59 4.26
N LEU A 105 10.50 -16.10 5.43
CA LEU A 105 10.46 -14.69 5.79
C LEU A 105 11.45 -14.38 6.92
N PRO A 106 12.22 -13.29 6.87
CA PRO A 106 13.11 -12.90 7.95
C PRO A 106 12.32 -12.58 9.22
N VAL A 107 12.77 -13.07 10.37
CA VAL A 107 12.16 -12.79 11.69
C VAL A 107 11.94 -11.29 11.93
N GLN A 108 12.88 -10.43 11.49
CA GLN A 108 12.78 -8.98 11.67
C GLN A 108 11.74 -8.30 10.77
N LYS A 109 11.17 -9.03 9.82
CA LYS A 109 10.16 -8.54 8.85
C LYS A 109 8.84 -9.30 8.96
N LEU A 110 8.71 -10.11 9.98
CA LEU A 110 7.52 -10.89 10.27
C LEU A 110 6.87 -10.35 11.54
N PHE A 111 5.57 -10.08 11.49
CA PHE A 111 4.82 -9.46 12.56
C PHE A 111 3.62 -10.32 12.93
N HIS A 112 3.42 -10.53 14.22
CA HIS A 112 2.19 -11.15 14.72
C HIS A 112 1.00 -10.23 14.45
N ILE A 113 -0.13 -10.82 14.09
CA ILE A 113 -1.39 -10.10 13.97
C ILE A 113 -2.48 -10.80 14.77
N CYS A 114 -3.35 -10.00 15.39
CA CYS A 114 -4.52 -10.49 16.11
C CYS A 114 -5.77 -9.86 15.47
N SER A 115 -6.55 -10.66 14.74
CA SER A 115 -7.74 -10.17 14.04
C SER A 115 -8.67 -11.32 13.70
N ASN A 116 -9.98 -11.03 13.64
CA ASN A 116 -11.02 -11.97 13.22
C ASN A 116 -11.47 -11.75 11.76
N LEU A 117 -10.78 -10.91 11.02
CA LEU A 117 -11.06 -10.69 9.60
C LEU A 117 -10.70 -11.94 8.79
N ASP A 118 -11.40 -12.16 7.69
CA ASP A 118 -11.04 -13.21 6.75
C ASP A 118 -9.72 -12.91 6.01
N ALA A 119 -9.17 -13.91 5.34
CA ALA A 119 -7.87 -13.80 4.69
C ALA A 119 -7.81 -12.68 3.64
N ALA A 120 -8.90 -12.41 2.91
CA ALA A 120 -8.95 -11.36 1.91
C ALA A 120 -8.85 -9.97 2.53
N HIS A 121 -9.63 -9.71 3.60
CA HIS A 121 -9.57 -8.44 4.32
C HIS A 121 -8.23 -8.27 5.05
N LEU A 122 -7.68 -9.35 5.65
CA LEU A 122 -6.34 -9.32 6.25
C LEU A 122 -5.28 -8.92 5.22
N ALA A 123 -5.31 -9.49 4.01
CA ALA A 123 -4.35 -9.19 2.94
C ALA A 123 -4.45 -7.75 2.38
N ALA A 124 -5.55 -7.07 2.61
CA ALA A 124 -5.72 -5.67 2.19
C ALA A 124 -5.07 -4.66 3.16
N ILE A 125 -4.54 -5.12 4.31
CA ILE A 125 -4.09 -4.24 5.39
C ILE A 125 -2.58 -3.94 5.32
N PRO A 126 -1.63 -4.90 5.26
CA PRO A 126 -0.26 -4.69 5.69
C PRO A 126 0.41 -3.46 5.06
N GLU A 127 0.70 -3.47 3.77
CA GLU A 127 1.36 -2.33 3.11
C GLU A 127 0.46 -1.10 3.01
N THR A 128 -0.81 -1.29 2.67
CA THR A 128 -1.74 -0.20 2.39
C THR A 128 -2.04 0.61 3.65
N PHE A 129 -2.39 -0.04 4.76
CA PHE A 129 -2.69 0.66 6.00
C PHE A 129 -1.42 1.13 6.72
N PHE A 130 -0.30 0.42 6.61
CA PHE A 130 0.97 0.89 7.14
C PHE A 130 1.41 2.19 6.45
N THR A 131 1.32 2.25 5.12
CA THR A 131 1.65 3.44 4.36
C THR A 131 0.70 4.60 4.65
N ALA A 132 -0.60 4.33 4.78
CA ALA A 132 -1.58 5.34 5.18
C ALA A 132 -1.30 5.85 6.60
N TRP A 133 -1.03 4.94 7.55
CA TRP A 133 -0.75 5.25 8.95
C TRP A 133 0.44 6.19 9.11
N GLY A 134 1.59 5.83 8.56
CA GLY A 134 2.80 6.66 8.63
C GLY A 134 2.61 8.02 7.94
N SER A 135 1.94 8.03 6.77
CA SER A 135 1.63 9.29 6.08
C SER A 135 0.74 10.21 6.92
N LEU A 136 -0.31 9.67 7.54
CA LEU A 136 -1.29 10.45 8.30
C LEU A 136 -0.76 10.86 9.67
N PHE A 137 -0.15 9.95 10.43
CA PHE A 137 0.23 10.23 11.81
C PHE A 137 1.67 10.73 11.96
N GLU A 138 2.64 10.12 11.29
CA GLU A 138 4.04 10.51 11.43
C GLU A 138 4.37 11.76 10.59
N CYS A 139 3.86 11.84 9.35
CA CYS A 139 4.21 12.93 8.44
C CYS A 139 3.24 14.10 8.49
N LEU A 140 1.93 13.84 8.48
CA LEU A 140 0.92 14.89 8.53
C LEU A 140 0.58 15.32 9.97
N ASN A 141 0.90 14.52 10.99
CA ASN A 141 0.46 14.75 12.37
C ASN A 141 -1.05 15.03 12.43
N LEU A 142 -1.84 14.17 11.80
CA LEU A 142 -3.28 14.33 11.59
C LEU A 142 -4.02 14.37 12.94
N GLN A 143 -4.89 15.35 13.12
CA GLN A 143 -5.72 15.54 14.30
C GLN A 143 -7.21 15.51 13.94
N PRO A 144 -8.12 15.10 14.84
CA PRO A 144 -9.58 15.03 14.56
C PRO A 144 -10.18 16.33 14.04
N SER A 145 -9.61 17.49 14.39
CA SER A 145 -10.07 18.82 13.94
C SER A 145 -9.61 19.21 12.54
N ASP A 146 -8.71 18.42 11.92
CA ASP A 146 -8.13 18.77 10.64
C ASP A 146 -9.10 18.55 9.47
N THR A 147 -8.89 19.34 8.43
CA THR A 147 -9.42 19.10 7.10
C THR A 147 -8.35 18.39 6.29
N LEU A 148 -8.57 17.12 6.00
CA LEU A 148 -7.69 16.31 5.16
C LEU A 148 -8.19 16.28 3.71
N LEU A 149 -7.30 16.53 2.76
CA LEU A 149 -7.50 16.22 1.36
C LEU A 149 -6.64 15.00 0.97
N VAL A 150 -7.25 14.00 0.35
CA VAL A 150 -6.55 12.86 -0.26
C VAL A 150 -6.60 13.01 -1.77
N ARG A 151 -5.47 13.25 -2.41
CA ARG A 151 -5.35 13.26 -3.88
C ARG A 151 -5.05 11.86 -4.40
N GLY A 152 -5.81 11.40 -5.40
CA GLY A 152 -5.79 9.99 -5.83
C GLY A 152 -6.62 9.09 -4.91
N ALA A 153 -7.74 9.60 -4.43
CA ALA A 153 -8.57 9.01 -3.39
C ALA A 153 -9.14 7.62 -3.74
N THR A 154 -9.34 7.29 -5.01
CA THR A 154 -9.88 5.97 -5.42
C THR A 154 -8.81 4.87 -5.55
N SER A 155 -7.55 5.16 -5.22
CA SER A 155 -6.51 4.12 -5.08
C SER A 155 -6.66 3.34 -3.77
N ALA A 156 -6.02 2.17 -3.67
CA ALA A 156 -6.01 1.37 -2.44
C ALA A 156 -5.57 2.19 -1.21
N LEU A 157 -4.45 2.91 -1.36
CA LEU A 157 -3.91 3.79 -0.31
C LEU A 157 -4.85 4.96 0.00
N GLY A 158 -5.49 5.53 -1.03
CA GLY A 158 -6.48 6.59 -0.86
C GLY A 158 -7.69 6.14 -0.03
N TYR A 159 -8.20 4.96 -0.30
CA TYR A 159 -9.30 4.36 0.50
C TYR A 159 -8.89 4.14 1.95
N ALA A 160 -7.73 3.53 2.20
CA ALA A 160 -7.25 3.30 3.57
C ALA A 160 -7.08 4.62 4.34
N ALA A 161 -6.49 5.64 3.71
CA ALA A 161 -6.30 6.94 4.32
C ALA A 161 -7.64 7.63 4.64
N MET A 162 -8.62 7.58 3.71
CA MET A 162 -9.96 8.13 3.96
C MET A 162 -10.67 7.38 5.08
N GLN A 163 -10.61 6.05 5.12
CA GLN A 163 -11.22 5.23 6.19
C GLN A 163 -10.62 5.58 7.56
N ILE A 164 -9.29 5.65 7.68
CA ILE A 164 -8.62 6.02 8.93
C ILE A 164 -9.01 7.45 9.36
N ALA A 165 -8.94 8.42 8.46
CA ALA A 165 -9.21 9.81 8.79
C ALA A 165 -10.69 10.05 9.14
N THR A 166 -11.62 9.37 8.48
CA THR A 166 -13.04 9.44 8.80
C THR A 166 -13.31 8.83 10.18
N ALA A 167 -12.71 7.68 10.49
CA ALA A 167 -12.82 7.02 11.79
C ALA A 167 -12.23 7.89 12.92
N LEU A 168 -11.17 8.66 12.63
CA LEU A 168 -10.58 9.63 13.56
C LEU A 168 -11.48 10.86 13.79
N GLY A 169 -12.47 11.11 12.94
CA GLY A 169 -13.39 12.26 13.05
C GLY A 169 -12.97 13.49 12.25
N CYS A 170 -12.00 13.38 11.34
CA CYS A 170 -11.57 14.47 10.47
C CYS A 170 -12.64 14.85 9.44
N LYS A 171 -12.57 16.09 8.94
CA LYS A 171 -13.28 16.49 7.73
C LYS A 171 -12.48 16.04 6.51
N VAL A 172 -12.97 15.02 5.80
CA VAL A 172 -12.20 14.37 4.73
C VAL A 172 -12.74 14.76 3.35
N TYR A 173 -11.82 15.10 2.46
CA TYR A 173 -12.05 15.31 1.02
C TYR A 173 -11.20 14.34 0.22
N GLY A 174 -11.75 13.81 -0.86
CA GLY A 174 -11.02 12.97 -1.80
C GLY A 174 -11.13 13.50 -3.24
N THR A 175 -10.04 13.47 -4.02
CA THR A 175 -10.11 13.85 -5.44
C THR A 175 -10.27 12.66 -6.36
N THR A 176 -10.99 12.88 -7.46
CA THR A 176 -11.01 12.00 -8.62
C THR A 176 -11.10 12.81 -9.91
N HIS A 177 -10.38 12.37 -10.96
CA HIS A 177 -10.48 12.95 -12.30
C HIS A 177 -11.64 12.37 -13.14
N LYS A 178 -12.40 11.39 -12.56
CA LYS A 178 -13.54 10.73 -13.20
C LYS A 178 -14.81 11.04 -12.44
N LYS A 179 -15.73 11.78 -13.07
CA LYS A 179 -16.97 12.22 -12.43
C LYS A 179 -17.83 11.04 -11.96
N GLU A 180 -17.85 9.97 -12.72
CA GLU A 180 -18.55 8.72 -12.40
C GLU A 180 -18.00 7.99 -11.16
N LYS A 181 -16.79 8.32 -10.70
CA LYS A 181 -16.18 7.74 -9.50
C LYS A 181 -16.38 8.57 -8.22
N MET A 182 -17.03 9.72 -8.31
CA MET A 182 -17.25 10.56 -7.13
C MET A 182 -18.06 9.83 -6.05
N HIS A 183 -19.01 8.98 -6.43
CA HIS A 183 -19.79 8.18 -5.49
C HIS A 183 -18.92 7.28 -4.62
N LEU A 184 -17.82 6.71 -5.15
CA LEU A 184 -16.90 5.87 -4.39
C LEU A 184 -16.26 6.60 -3.19
N ILE A 185 -16.16 7.92 -3.26
CA ILE A 185 -15.64 8.77 -2.18
C ILE A 185 -16.78 9.11 -1.20
N THR A 186 -17.95 9.46 -1.73
CA THR A 186 -19.10 9.85 -0.89
C THR A 186 -19.69 8.67 -0.12
N ASP A 187 -19.62 7.47 -0.64
CA ASP A 187 -20.07 6.24 0.04
C ASP A 187 -19.26 5.93 1.31
N LEU A 188 -18.03 6.46 1.40
CA LEU A 188 -17.22 6.42 2.63
C LEU A 188 -17.52 7.56 3.62
N GLY A 189 -18.55 8.38 3.37
CA GLY A 189 -18.84 9.56 4.18
C GLY A 189 -17.92 10.75 3.95
N CYS A 190 -17.08 10.71 2.90
CA CYS A 190 -16.14 11.76 2.54
C CYS A 190 -16.74 12.74 1.52
N ASN A 191 -16.13 13.92 1.37
CA ASN A 191 -16.52 14.90 0.37
C ASN A 191 -15.74 14.67 -0.93
N ALA A 192 -16.42 14.49 -2.05
CA ALA A 192 -15.76 14.28 -3.33
C ALA A 192 -15.44 15.61 -4.02
N VAL A 193 -14.20 15.72 -4.51
CA VAL A 193 -13.72 16.85 -5.32
C VAL A 193 -13.41 16.35 -6.73
N PHE A 194 -14.11 16.89 -7.72
CA PHE A 194 -13.85 16.59 -9.11
C PHE A 194 -12.64 17.42 -9.61
N ASP A 195 -11.63 16.72 -10.09
CA ASP A 195 -10.30 17.27 -10.41
C ASP A 195 -9.82 16.74 -11.78
N PRO A 196 -10.52 17.08 -12.88
CA PRO A 196 -10.25 16.49 -14.20
C PRO A 196 -8.90 16.90 -14.80
N GLU A 197 -8.35 18.06 -14.40
CA GLU A 197 -7.10 18.60 -14.89
C GLU A 197 -5.95 18.50 -13.89
N ASN A 198 -6.13 17.74 -12.80
CA ASN A 198 -5.22 17.70 -11.66
C ASN A 198 -4.98 19.08 -11.02
N LYS A 199 -6.03 19.93 -11.05
CA LYS A 199 -6.07 21.24 -10.41
C LYS A 199 -7.23 21.32 -9.46
N LEU A 200 -6.95 21.65 -8.22
CA LEU A 200 -7.98 21.87 -7.21
C LEU A 200 -8.80 23.13 -7.54
N PRO A 201 -10.08 23.16 -7.18
CA PRO A 201 -10.92 24.35 -7.41
C PRO A 201 -10.41 25.58 -6.68
N ASP A 202 -10.56 26.75 -7.30
CA ASP A 202 -10.25 28.02 -6.66
C ASP A 202 -11.04 28.18 -5.36
N GLY A 203 -10.36 28.67 -4.32
CA GLY A 203 -10.98 28.86 -2.98
C GLY A 203 -11.07 27.56 -2.13
N PHE A 204 -10.66 26.41 -2.64
CA PHE A 204 -10.48 25.20 -1.81
C PHE A 204 -9.17 25.28 -1.03
N TYR A 205 -9.22 24.97 0.27
CA TYR A 205 -8.02 24.87 1.12
C TYR A 205 -8.18 23.76 2.14
N ALA A 206 -7.05 23.13 2.53
CA ALA A 206 -6.98 22.10 3.55
C ALA A 206 -5.81 22.34 4.52
N ASN A 207 -5.90 21.76 5.71
CA ASN A 207 -4.79 21.78 6.68
C ASN A 207 -3.76 20.70 6.33
N LYS A 208 -4.23 19.55 5.84
CA LYS A 208 -3.44 18.37 5.57
C LYS A 208 -3.78 17.85 4.18
N ILE A 209 -2.76 17.58 3.39
CA ILE A 209 -2.93 17.00 2.05
C ILE A 209 -2.06 15.74 1.95
N LEU A 210 -2.70 14.60 1.75
CA LEU A 210 -2.03 13.37 1.34
C LEU A 210 -1.97 13.33 -0.18
N GLU A 211 -0.75 13.41 -0.72
CA GLU A 211 -0.48 13.51 -2.14
C GLU A 211 -0.05 12.15 -2.69
N LEU A 212 -0.95 11.49 -3.44
CA LEU A 212 -0.70 10.20 -4.06
C LEU A 212 -0.47 10.28 -5.57
N ILE A 213 -0.80 11.41 -6.18
CA ILE A 213 -0.50 11.66 -7.61
C ILE A 213 1.00 11.93 -7.79
N GLY A 214 1.58 12.68 -6.85
CA GLY A 214 3.02 12.92 -6.77
C GLY A 214 3.47 14.21 -7.43
N PRO A 215 4.73 14.27 -7.95
CA PRO A 215 5.37 15.49 -8.47
C PRO A 215 4.52 16.31 -9.44
N LYS A 216 3.67 15.65 -10.21
CA LYS A 216 2.76 16.29 -11.15
C LYS A 216 1.80 17.31 -10.52
N THR A 217 1.42 17.09 -9.26
CA THR A 217 0.39 17.87 -8.56
C THR A 217 0.87 18.55 -7.28
N ILE A 218 2.08 18.26 -6.77
CA ILE A 218 2.62 18.81 -5.53
C ILE A 218 2.55 20.33 -5.47
N ARG A 219 2.92 21.05 -6.55
CA ARG A 219 2.85 22.51 -6.60
C ARG A 219 1.43 23.05 -6.42
N ASN A 220 0.46 22.40 -7.05
CA ASN A 220 -0.94 22.74 -6.89
C ASN A 220 -1.43 22.39 -5.46
N SER A 221 -1.01 21.26 -4.88
CA SER A 221 -1.33 20.91 -3.50
C SER A 221 -0.77 21.93 -2.51
N LEU A 222 0.48 22.35 -2.66
CA LEU A 222 1.09 23.37 -1.81
C LEU A 222 0.35 24.71 -1.85
N SER A 223 -0.13 25.14 -3.03
CA SER A 223 -0.88 26.40 -3.17
C SER A 223 -2.29 26.36 -2.55
N HIS A 224 -2.77 25.21 -2.12
CA HIS A 224 -4.09 24.99 -1.49
C HIS A 224 -4.00 24.63 0.00
N LEU A 225 -2.89 24.97 0.64
CA LEU A 225 -2.74 24.82 2.10
C LEU A 225 -3.19 26.07 2.84
N PHE A 226 -3.88 25.88 3.96
CA PHE A 226 -3.94 26.93 4.99
C PHE A 226 -2.54 27.17 5.58
N HIS A 227 -2.30 28.34 6.16
CA HIS A 227 -1.09 28.61 6.93
C HIS A 227 -0.91 27.56 8.05
N GLY A 228 0.28 27.02 8.20
CA GLY A 228 0.57 25.88 9.09
C GLY A 228 0.26 24.51 8.48
N GLY A 229 -0.24 24.48 7.25
CA GLY A 229 -0.62 23.23 6.59
C GLY A 229 0.56 22.39 6.11
N ILE A 230 0.31 21.10 5.88
CA ILE A 230 1.33 20.11 5.50
C ILE A 230 0.85 19.32 4.28
N VAL A 231 1.72 19.18 3.28
CA VAL A 231 1.59 18.18 2.20
C VAL A 231 2.51 17.00 2.50
N CYS A 232 2.00 15.79 2.53
CA CYS A 232 2.79 14.57 2.55
C CYS A 232 2.72 13.89 1.18
N ASN A 233 3.85 13.80 0.48
CA ASN A 233 3.95 13.04 -0.75
C ASN A 233 4.30 11.59 -0.44
N THR A 234 3.41 10.67 -0.83
CA THR A 234 3.59 9.24 -0.59
C THR A 234 3.41 8.42 -1.87
N GLY A 235 2.76 8.98 -2.90
CA GLY A 235 2.46 8.29 -4.14
C GLY A 235 3.05 8.94 -5.38
N ILE A 236 3.01 8.19 -6.48
CA ILE A 236 3.47 8.59 -7.82
C ILE A 236 2.47 8.16 -8.91
N LEU A 237 1.18 8.14 -8.59
CA LEU A 237 0.12 7.73 -9.54
C LEU A 237 0.09 8.57 -10.82
N GLY A 238 0.66 9.80 -10.79
CA GLY A 238 0.82 10.67 -11.94
C GLY A 238 1.91 10.23 -12.91
N GLY A 239 2.72 9.22 -12.57
CA GLY A 239 3.80 8.67 -13.40
C GLY A 239 5.07 9.51 -13.44
N GLU A 240 5.14 10.61 -12.69
CA GLU A 240 6.35 11.44 -12.54
C GLU A 240 7.05 11.12 -11.22
N TYR A 241 8.37 10.83 -11.28
CA TYR A 241 9.16 10.46 -10.11
C TYR A 241 9.90 11.64 -9.48
N TYR A 242 10.18 12.68 -10.26
CA TYR A 242 11.04 13.78 -9.84
C TYR A 242 10.30 15.12 -9.92
N LEU A 243 10.49 15.93 -8.89
CA LEU A 243 9.99 17.32 -8.83
C LEU A 243 10.99 18.26 -9.50
N ASN A 244 11.04 18.22 -10.82
CA ASN A 244 12.02 18.97 -11.61
C ASN A 244 11.83 20.49 -11.48
N GLY A 245 12.94 21.23 -11.32
CA GLY A 245 12.95 22.69 -11.26
C GLY A 245 12.20 23.27 -10.06
N PHE A 246 12.08 22.53 -8.97
CA PHE A 246 11.41 22.98 -7.76
C PHE A 246 12.29 23.92 -6.97
N ASP A 247 11.79 25.14 -6.72
CA ASP A 247 12.42 26.15 -5.84
C ASP A 247 11.71 26.14 -4.48
N PRO A 248 12.27 25.47 -3.45
CA PRO A 248 11.58 25.33 -2.18
C PRO A 248 11.32 26.66 -1.46
N ILE A 249 12.12 27.69 -1.73
CA ILE A 249 11.93 29.01 -1.11
C ILE A 249 10.71 29.74 -1.68
N LYS A 250 10.46 29.56 -2.97
CA LYS A 250 9.35 30.25 -3.67
C LYS A 250 8.07 29.44 -3.75
N GLU A 251 8.20 28.11 -3.82
CA GLU A 251 7.06 27.24 -4.11
C GLU A 251 6.43 26.62 -2.86
N ILE A 252 7.14 26.57 -1.72
CA ILE A 252 6.52 26.24 -0.45
C ILE A 252 5.98 27.55 0.16
N PRO A 253 4.65 27.69 0.38
CA PRO A 253 4.09 28.90 0.98
C PRO A 253 4.65 29.13 2.38
N ASN A 254 4.80 30.39 2.77
CA ASN A 254 5.32 30.75 4.09
C ASN A 254 4.52 30.09 5.21
N GLY A 255 5.22 29.37 6.11
CA GLY A 255 4.63 28.66 7.24
C GLY A 255 3.93 27.35 6.85
N CYS A 256 4.08 26.87 5.61
CA CYS A 256 3.62 25.54 5.19
C CYS A 256 4.78 24.55 5.08
N TYR A 257 4.45 23.26 4.97
CA TYR A 257 5.44 22.19 4.99
C TYR A 257 5.21 21.20 3.87
N LEU A 258 6.31 20.68 3.32
CA LEU A 258 6.33 19.52 2.42
C LEU A 258 7.11 18.41 3.10
N THR A 259 6.52 17.23 3.21
CA THR A 259 7.14 16.02 3.76
C THR A 259 6.85 14.83 2.86
N GLY A 260 7.42 13.67 3.14
CA GLY A 260 7.17 12.43 2.42
C GLY A 260 7.29 11.22 3.33
N PHE A 261 6.57 10.15 2.99
CA PHE A 261 6.62 8.88 3.70
C PHE A 261 7.16 7.78 2.81
N PHE A 262 8.13 7.02 3.32
CA PHE A 262 8.68 5.82 2.69
C PHE A 262 8.40 4.60 3.57
N SER A 263 7.55 3.70 3.11
CA SER A 263 6.95 2.60 3.89
C SER A 263 7.88 1.41 4.20
N ASN A 264 9.20 1.61 4.26
CA ASN A 264 10.17 0.49 4.31
C ASN A 264 10.53 -0.01 5.72
N PHE A 265 10.02 0.60 6.79
CA PHE A 265 10.44 0.32 8.16
C PHE A 265 9.29 0.02 9.12
N PRO A 266 8.46 -1.02 8.85
CA PRO A 266 7.41 -1.42 9.77
C PRO A 266 8.00 -1.97 11.08
N THR A 267 7.26 -1.75 12.18
CA THR A 267 7.55 -2.31 13.51
C THR A 267 6.33 -3.05 14.04
N GLN A 268 6.54 -4.00 14.97
CA GLN A 268 5.42 -4.70 15.62
C GLN A 268 4.45 -3.72 16.27
N GLU A 269 4.96 -2.70 16.98
CA GLU A 269 4.14 -1.68 17.63
C GLU A 269 3.21 -0.94 16.65
N THR A 270 3.74 -0.58 15.48
CA THR A 270 2.93 0.09 14.45
C THR A 270 1.86 -0.86 13.88
N ILE A 271 2.22 -2.13 13.63
CA ILE A 271 1.27 -3.14 13.14
C ILE A 271 0.18 -3.38 14.18
N ASP A 272 0.52 -3.54 15.45
CA ASP A 272 -0.45 -3.70 16.55
C ASP A 272 -1.40 -2.51 16.62
N SER A 273 -0.88 -1.29 16.50
CA SER A 273 -1.67 -0.06 16.52
C SER A 273 -2.67 0.00 15.36
N ILE A 274 -2.24 -0.39 14.15
CA ILE A 274 -3.10 -0.43 12.96
C ILE A 274 -4.24 -1.44 13.14
N PHE A 275 -3.93 -2.68 13.55
CA PHE A 275 -4.96 -3.71 13.74
C PHE A 275 -5.90 -3.38 14.90
N ALA A 276 -5.39 -2.81 16.00
CA ALA A 276 -6.21 -2.32 17.10
C ALA A 276 -7.17 -1.21 16.66
N PHE A 277 -6.69 -0.24 15.89
CA PHE A 277 -7.50 0.86 15.36
C PHE A 277 -8.60 0.36 14.40
N ILE A 278 -8.25 -0.55 13.49
CA ILE A 278 -9.20 -1.19 12.57
C ILE A 278 -10.31 -1.90 13.36
N GLY A 279 -9.94 -2.68 14.39
CA GLY A 279 -10.89 -3.38 15.24
C GLY A 279 -11.77 -2.44 16.07
N GLN A 280 -11.18 -1.42 16.69
CA GLN A 280 -11.90 -0.44 17.52
C GLN A 280 -12.94 0.35 16.71
N HIS A 281 -12.62 0.71 15.48
CA HIS A 281 -13.49 1.51 14.62
C HIS A 281 -14.32 0.68 13.64
N ASN A 282 -14.24 -0.66 13.71
CA ASN A 282 -14.94 -1.58 12.81
C ASN A 282 -14.68 -1.25 11.33
N ILE A 283 -13.42 -0.92 10.98
CA ILE A 283 -13.05 -0.62 9.61
C ILE A 283 -13.02 -1.93 8.80
N SER A 284 -13.78 -1.95 7.70
CA SER A 284 -13.66 -3.01 6.69
C SER A 284 -12.74 -2.51 5.57
N PRO A 285 -11.52 -3.06 5.40
CA PRO A 285 -10.63 -2.64 4.32
C PRO A 285 -11.30 -2.78 2.95
N PHE A 286 -11.20 -1.75 2.11
CA PHE A 286 -11.88 -1.73 0.83
C PHE A 286 -11.15 -2.60 -0.19
N ILE A 287 -11.80 -3.70 -0.61
CA ILE A 287 -11.31 -4.63 -1.64
C ILE A 287 -12.01 -4.30 -2.96
N GLY A 288 -11.22 -3.84 -3.95
CA GLY A 288 -11.72 -3.55 -5.29
C GLY A 288 -11.89 -4.79 -6.16
N ALA A 289 -11.02 -5.78 -5.99
CA ALA A 289 -11.12 -7.08 -6.64
C ALA A 289 -10.43 -8.17 -5.83
N SER A 290 -10.99 -9.39 -5.88
CA SER A 290 -10.42 -10.57 -5.24
C SER A 290 -10.27 -11.70 -6.23
N PHE A 291 -9.14 -12.40 -6.20
CA PHE A 291 -8.83 -13.52 -7.08
C PHE A 291 -8.32 -14.71 -6.28
N ARG A 292 -8.43 -15.92 -6.85
CA ARG A 292 -7.71 -17.10 -6.38
C ARG A 292 -6.27 -17.07 -6.87
N PHE A 293 -5.36 -17.73 -6.17
CA PHE A 293 -3.97 -17.79 -6.60
C PHE A 293 -3.83 -18.52 -7.96
N SER A 294 -4.63 -19.53 -8.22
CA SER A 294 -4.76 -20.17 -9.54
C SER A 294 -5.10 -19.20 -10.68
N ASP A 295 -5.73 -18.06 -10.35
CA ASP A 295 -6.12 -17.01 -11.29
C ASP A 295 -5.17 -15.79 -11.28
N ILE A 296 -3.94 -15.94 -10.77
CA ILE A 296 -2.95 -14.85 -10.61
C ILE A 296 -2.73 -14.05 -11.91
N LYS A 297 -2.78 -14.70 -13.07
CA LYS A 297 -2.66 -14.04 -14.36
C LYS A 297 -3.79 -13.02 -14.60
N GLN A 298 -5.02 -13.35 -14.22
CA GLN A 298 -6.17 -12.45 -14.31
C GLN A 298 -6.04 -11.29 -13.32
N ALA A 299 -5.53 -11.55 -12.10
CA ALA A 299 -5.26 -10.52 -11.10
C ALA A 299 -4.22 -9.51 -11.61
N ILE A 300 -3.13 -9.97 -12.21
CA ILE A 300 -2.09 -9.12 -12.82
C ILE A 300 -2.66 -8.28 -13.98
N LYS A 301 -3.49 -8.87 -14.84
CA LYS A 301 -4.17 -8.13 -15.91
C LYS A 301 -5.16 -7.09 -15.38
N ALA A 302 -5.85 -7.38 -14.29
CA ALA A 302 -6.72 -6.42 -13.61
C ALA A 302 -5.92 -5.26 -13.03
N GLN A 303 -4.76 -5.53 -12.44
CA GLN A 303 -3.83 -4.53 -11.94
C GLN A 303 -3.35 -3.58 -13.07
N GLU A 304 -2.97 -4.11 -14.22
CA GLU A 304 -2.54 -3.31 -15.39
C GLU A 304 -3.65 -2.39 -15.91
N LYS A 305 -4.90 -2.85 -15.89
CA LYS A 305 -6.06 -2.05 -16.29
C LYS A 305 -6.44 -0.96 -15.29
N GLY A 306 -5.96 -1.09 -14.05
CA GLY A 306 -6.33 -0.25 -12.92
C GLY A 306 -7.67 -0.65 -12.32
N VAL A 307 -7.66 -0.94 -11.02
CA VAL A 307 -8.84 -1.25 -10.19
C VAL A 307 -8.93 -0.18 -9.10
N ASP A 308 -10.14 0.28 -8.81
CA ASP A 308 -10.37 1.14 -7.65
C ASP A 308 -10.29 0.29 -6.37
N GLY A 309 -9.52 0.76 -5.39
CA GLY A 309 -9.27 -0.01 -4.16
C GLY A 309 -8.16 -1.06 -4.30
N LYS A 310 -8.12 -1.99 -3.33
CA LYS A 310 -7.10 -3.02 -3.23
C LYS A 310 -7.45 -4.25 -4.08
N ILE A 311 -6.47 -4.78 -4.80
CA ILE A 311 -6.56 -6.13 -5.37
C ILE A 311 -5.94 -7.08 -4.34
N VAL A 312 -6.67 -8.14 -4.02
CA VAL A 312 -6.20 -9.21 -3.14
C VAL A 312 -6.22 -10.56 -3.85
N VAL A 313 -5.27 -11.41 -3.51
CA VAL A 313 -5.19 -12.79 -4.00
C VAL A 313 -5.21 -13.71 -2.80
N VAL A 314 -6.18 -14.64 -2.80
CA VAL A 314 -6.38 -15.62 -1.74
C VAL A 314 -5.89 -16.98 -2.24
N MET A 315 -5.19 -17.73 -1.40
CA MET A 315 -4.72 -19.08 -1.73
C MET A 315 -5.90 -20.03 -1.99
N ASP A 316 -5.69 -21.03 -2.86
CA ASP A 316 -6.72 -22.02 -3.24
C ASP A 316 -7.07 -22.96 -2.08
#